data_138159fa77336f7df96b88f169123ef3
#
_entry.id   138159fa77336f7df96b88f169123ef3
#
_cell.length_a   1.000
_cell.length_b   1.000
_cell.length_c   1.000
_cell.angle_alpha   90.00
_cell.angle_beta   90.00
_cell.angle_gamma   90.00
#
_symmetry.space_group_name_H-M   'P 1'
#
loop_
_entity.id
_entity.type
_entity.pdbx_description
1 polymer ?
#
loop_
_entity_poly.entity_id
_entity_poly.type
_entity_poly.pdbx_seq_one_letter_code
_entity_poly.pdbx_strand_id
1 'polypeptide(L)'
;GTGKELVARAIGLSRFIPYEEKTGRFASDFLAAFHPINLSALSETLLESELFGHAKGAFTGALQNRKGYFETCGMHGSVFLDEITETKPEAQVKLLRVLQTRRFQRLGEVQPTRFEGKVIAATNRDLAEEMKAGRFREDFYYRLCANRITTPSLDEILRDSPGELKHLVEFVAGRVAGLDEASALADETCDWINRKLGSDYTWPGNFRELQQCVRNILIHR
;
A
#
# COMPACT_ATOMS: atom_id res chain seq x y z
N GLY A 1 -1.14 11.25 1.09
CA GLY A 1 -1.30 9.96 1.77
C GLY A 1 -0.83 9.98 3.20
N THR A 2 -1.42 9.11 4.02
CA THR A 2 -1.16 8.98 5.46
C THR A 2 -0.07 7.96 5.81
N GLY A 3 0.78 7.55 4.85
CA GLY A 3 1.82 6.54 5.09
C GLY A 3 1.34 5.08 5.11
N LYS A 4 0.12 4.78 4.64
CA LYS A 4 -0.44 3.41 4.60
C LYS A 4 0.51 2.39 3.97
N GLU A 5 1.18 2.74 2.88
CA GLU A 5 2.15 1.86 2.22
C GLU A 5 3.37 1.54 3.09
N LEU A 6 3.88 2.51 3.86
CA LEU A 6 4.99 2.28 4.80
C LEU A 6 4.60 1.29 5.89
N VAL A 7 3.41 1.47 6.47
CA VAL A 7 2.86 0.55 7.47
C VAL A 7 2.63 -0.83 6.86
N ALA A 8 2.02 -0.91 5.68
CA ALA A 8 1.79 -2.16 4.97
C ALA A 8 3.11 -2.89 4.68
N ARG A 9 4.15 -2.17 4.27
CA ARG A 9 5.48 -2.71 4.04
C ARG A 9 6.11 -3.24 5.33
N ALA A 10 6.03 -2.49 6.42
CA ALA A 10 6.52 -2.93 7.73
C ALA A 10 5.83 -4.23 8.17
N ILE A 11 4.49 -4.31 8.05
CA ILE A 11 3.70 -5.52 8.33
C ILE A 11 4.08 -6.67 7.39
N GLY A 12 4.26 -6.38 6.10
CA GLY A 12 4.63 -7.36 5.09
C GLY A 12 6.00 -7.97 5.35
N LEU A 13 6.95 -7.16 5.80
CA LEU A 13 8.33 -7.57 6.10
C LEU A 13 8.50 -8.12 7.53
N SER A 14 7.58 -7.82 8.47
CA SER A 14 7.59 -8.33 9.84
C SER A 14 7.08 -9.77 9.90
N ARG A 15 7.94 -10.72 9.52
CA ARG A 15 7.59 -12.14 9.59
C ARG A 15 8.83 -12.96 9.88
N PHE A 16 8.59 -14.16 10.41
CA PHE A 16 9.65 -15.14 10.58
C PHE A 16 10.04 -15.71 9.22
N ILE A 17 11.30 -15.49 8.83
CA ILE A 17 11.93 -16.17 7.71
C ILE A 17 12.98 -17.10 8.32
N PRO A 18 12.87 -18.43 8.12
CA PRO A 18 13.85 -19.36 8.64
C PRO A 18 15.26 -19.05 8.13
N TYR A 19 16.24 -19.14 9.04
CA TYR A 19 17.64 -19.12 8.68
C TYR A 19 18.14 -20.54 8.48
N GLU A 20 18.73 -20.81 7.33
CA GLU A 20 19.28 -22.11 6.97
C GLU A 20 20.77 -22.15 7.32
N GLU A 21 21.13 -22.75 8.43
CA GLU A 21 22.51 -22.84 8.90
C GLU A 21 23.44 -23.50 7.87
N LYS A 22 22.95 -24.50 7.12
CA LYS A 22 23.74 -25.21 6.10
C LYS A 22 24.16 -24.32 4.93
N THR A 23 23.35 -23.36 4.55
CA THR A 23 23.61 -22.45 3.43
C THR A 23 24.13 -21.09 3.89
N GLY A 24 24.03 -20.79 5.18
CA GLY A 24 24.37 -19.50 5.76
C GLY A 24 23.46 -18.37 5.28
N ARG A 25 22.21 -18.66 4.90
CA ARG A 25 21.26 -17.69 4.31
C ARG A 25 19.87 -17.86 4.89
N PHE A 26 19.08 -16.78 4.78
CA PHE A 26 17.64 -16.88 5.02
C PHE A 26 16.95 -17.63 3.88
N ALA A 27 15.89 -18.38 4.20
CA ALA A 27 15.12 -19.18 3.25
C ALA A 27 14.44 -18.36 2.13
N SER A 28 14.28 -17.06 2.31
CA SER A 28 13.83 -16.14 1.26
C SER A 28 14.38 -14.72 1.47
N ASP A 29 14.43 -13.95 0.39
CA ASP A 29 14.79 -12.53 0.42
C ASP A 29 13.66 -11.71 1.06
N PHE A 30 14.00 -10.84 2.00
CA PHE A 30 13.08 -9.92 2.65
C PHE A 30 12.42 -8.94 1.68
N LEU A 31 13.17 -8.41 0.72
CA LEU A 31 12.70 -7.35 -0.17
C LEU A 31 11.88 -7.87 -1.34
N ALA A 32 12.24 -9.03 -1.88
CA ALA A 32 11.55 -9.64 -3.03
C ALA A 32 10.16 -10.17 -2.70
N ALA A 33 9.80 -10.23 -1.43
CA ALA A 33 8.59 -10.89 -0.97
C ALA A 33 7.41 -9.93 -0.68
N PHE A 34 7.51 -8.63 -0.98
CA PHE A 34 6.44 -7.65 -0.84
C PHE A 34 6.00 -7.16 -2.24
N HIS A 35 4.78 -7.50 -2.62
CA HIS A 35 4.21 -7.19 -3.93
C HIS A 35 3.09 -6.15 -3.80
N PRO A 36 3.39 -4.85 -3.95
CA PRO A 36 2.38 -3.80 -3.94
C PRO A 36 1.66 -3.72 -5.27
N ILE A 37 0.34 -3.56 -5.22
CA ILE A 37 -0.51 -3.29 -6.37
C ILE A 37 -1.54 -2.22 -6.02
N ASN A 38 -1.62 -1.18 -6.84
CA ASN A 38 -2.68 -0.18 -6.73
C ASN A 38 -3.85 -0.59 -7.63
N LEU A 39 -5.00 -0.85 -7.01
CA LEU A 39 -6.16 -1.41 -7.67
C LEU A 39 -6.92 -0.39 -8.52
N SER A 40 -6.72 0.92 -8.26
CA SER A 40 -7.32 2.00 -9.07
C SER A 40 -6.59 2.25 -10.40
N ALA A 41 -5.36 1.77 -10.53
CA ALA A 41 -4.52 2.07 -11.69
C ALA A 41 -4.70 1.10 -12.87
N LEU A 42 -5.47 0.02 -12.72
CA LEU A 42 -5.56 -1.06 -13.69
C LEU A 42 -7.01 -1.28 -14.15
N SER A 43 -7.16 -1.66 -15.42
CA SER A 43 -8.42 -2.23 -15.89
C SER A 43 -8.68 -3.58 -15.22
N GLU A 44 -9.94 -4.00 -15.15
CA GLU A 44 -10.35 -5.24 -14.48
C GLU A 44 -9.60 -6.48 -14.97
N THR A 45 -9.51 -6.66 -16.29
CA THR A 45 -8.78 -7.79 -16.89
C THR A 45 -7.29 -7.78 -16.54
N LEU A 46 -6.67 -6.60 -16.53
CA LEU A 46 -5.27 -6.45 -16.15
C LEU A 46 -5.10 -6.70 -14.66
N LEU A 47 -6.00 -6.19 -13.82
CA LEU A 47 -5.98 -6.43 -12.38
C LEU A 47 -6.04 -7.92 -12.06
N GLU A 48 -6.98 -8.65 -12.67
CA GLU A 48 -7.08 -10.08 -12.48
C GLU A 48 -5.85 -10.84 -12.98
N SER A 49 -5.31 -10.44 -14.13
CA SER A 49 -4.07 -11.00 -14.67
C SER A 49 -2.86 -10.75 -13.75
N GLU A 50 -2.73 -9.55 -13.16
CA GLU A 50 -1.64 -9.24 -12.21
C GLU A 50 -1.79 -10.03 -10.90
N LEU A 51 -3.01 -10.16 -10.38
CA LEU A 51 -3.25 -10.85 -9.11
C LEU A 51 -3.16 -12.37 -9.24
N PHE A 52 -3.91 -12.93 -10.21
CA PHE A 52 -4.12 -14.39 -10.33
C PHE A 52 -3.22 -15.03 -11.39
N GLY A 53 -2.70 -14.24 -12.34
CA GLY A 53 -2.02 -14.75 -13.52
C GLY A 53 -2.99 -15.19 -14.63
N HIS A 54 -2.45 -15.57 -15.77
CA HIS A 54 -3.24 -16.06 -16.90
C HIS A 54 -2.52 -17.14 -17.70
N ALA A 55 -3.30 -18.00 -18.33
CA ALA A 55 -2.84 -18.91 -19.36
C ALA A 55 -2.79 -18.20 -20.72
N LYS A 56 -1.95 -18.70 -21.61
CA LYS A 56 -1.92 -18.24 -23.01
C LYS A 56 -3.32 -18.40 -23.63
N GLY A 57 -3.80 -17.31 -24.25
CA GLY A 57 -5.12 -17.29 -24.90
C GLY A 57 -6.30 -16.99 -23.96
N ALA A 58 -6.07 -16.71 -22.68
CA ALA A 58 -7.14 -16.43 -21.72
C ALA A 58 -7.96 -15.17 -22.06
N PHE A 59 -7.35 -14.21 -22.73
CA PHE A 59 -8.00 -12.99 -23.23
C PHE A 59 -7.23 -12.44 -24.44
N THR A 60 -7.79 -11.46 -25.13
CA THR A 60 -7.14 -10.81 -26.29
C THR A 60 -5.84 -10.14 -25.84
N GLY A 61 -4.68 -10.61 -26.34
CA GLY A 61 -3.35 -10.13 -25.95
C GLY A 61 -2.61 -11.03 -24.95
N ALA A 62 -3.22 -12.12 -24.45
CA ALA A 62 -2.55 -13.11 -23.62
C ALA A 62 -1.67 -14.05 -24.46
N LEU A 63 -0.52 -13.54 -24.91
CA LEU A 63 0.40 -14.26 -25.82
C LEU A 63 1.18 -15.39 -25.16
N GLN A 64 1.38 -15.33 -23.83
CA GLN A 64 2.16 -16.28 -23.04
C GLN A 64 1.47 -16.55 -21.70
N ASN A 65 1.88 -17.62 -21.02
CA ASN A 65 1.48 -17.87 -19.64
C ASN A 65 2.17 -16.85 -18.71
N ARG A 66 1.43 -16.29 -17.75
CA ARG A 66 1.97 -15.37 -16.75
C ARG A 66 1.55 -15.76 -15.34
N LYS A 67 2.50 -15.77 -14.42
CA LYS A 67 2.23 -15.94 -13.00
C LYS A 67 1.74 -14.63 -12.41
N GLY A 68 0.71 -14.71 -11.56
CA GLY A 68 0.22 -13.56 -10.81
C GLY A 68 0.92 -13.40 -9.45
N TYR A 69 0.65 -12.28 -8.77
CA TYR A 69 1.26 -11.99 -7.47
C TYR A 69 0.90 -13.01 -6.39
N PHE A 70 -0.29 -13.59 -6.40
CA PHE A 70 -0.64 -14.66 -5.46
C PHE A 70 0.18 -15.94 -5.64
N GLU A 71 0.72 -16.18 -6.82
CA GLU A 71 1.62 -17.31 -7.08
C GLU A 71 3.07 -16.95 -6.78
N THR A 72 3.51 -15.76 -7.19
CA THR A 72 4.92 -15.34 -7.09
C THR A 72 5.33 -14.95 -5.68
N CYS A 73 4.38 -14.52 -4.84
CA CYS A 73 4.72 -14.06 -3.49
C CYS A 73 5.24 -15.18 -2.57
N GLY A 74 4.91 -16.45 -2.85
CA GLY A 74 5.36 -17.59 -2.08
C GLY A 74 4.87 -17.61 -0.61
N MET A 75 5.36 -18.55 0.18
CA MET A 75 4.94 -18.79 1.58
C MET A 75 5.31 -17.61 2.50
N HIS A 76 6.44 -16.99 2.27
CA HIS A 76 6.92 -15.86 3.06
C HIS A 76 6.57 -14.50 2.43
N GLY A 77 5.79 -14.47 1.32
CA GLY A 77 5.39 -13.28 0.59
C GLY A 77 4.19 -12.55 1.14
N SER A 78 4.04 -11.29 0.73
CA SER A 78 2.87 -10.47 1.01
C SER A 78 2.41 -9.78 -0.26
N VAL A 79 1.11 -9.84 -0.53
CA VAL A 79 0.47 -9.04 -1.57
C VAL A 79 -0.21 -7.87 -0.88
N PHE A 80 0.19 -6.67 -1.24
CA PHE A 80 -0.39 -5.42 -0.73
C PHE A 80 -1.36 -4.85 -1.76
N LEU A 81 -2.62 -4.80 -1.39
CA LEU A 81 -3.75 -4.31 -2.20
C LEU A 81 -4.04 -2.87 -1.77
N ASP A 82 -3.53 -1.89 -2.50
CA ASP A 82 -3.83 -0.49 -2.22
C ASP A 82 -5.11 -0.06 -2.92
N GLU A 83 -5.88 0.81 -2.27
CA GLU A 83 -7.21 1.27 -2.69
C GLU A 83 -8.20 0.13 -2.95
N ILE A 84 -8.34 -0.78 -1.97
CA ILE A 84 -9.17 -2.00 -2.07
C ILE A 84 -10.64 -1.69 -2.40
N THR A 85 -11.15 -0.53 -2.05
CA THR A 85 -12.52 -0.08 -2.35
C THR A 85 -12.76 0.23 -3.82
N GLU A 86 -11.70 0.33 -4.63
CA GLU A 86 -11.82 0.50 -6.08
C GLU A 86 -12.10 -0.83 -6.81
N THR A 87 -12.08 -1.97 -6.09
CA THR A 87 -12.41 -3.27 -6.69
C THR A 87 -13.90 -3.40 -6.97
N LYS A 88 -14.22 -3.88 -8.16
CA LYS A 88 -15.60 -4.24 -8.52
C LYS A 88 -16.08 -5.47 -7.74
N PRO A 89 -17.41 -5.66 -7.58
CA PRO A 89 -17.98 -6.79 -6.85
C PRO A 89 -17.47 -8.15 -7.31
N GLU A 90 -17.23 -8.34 -8.61
CA GLU A 90 -16.74 -9.58 -9.21
C GLU A 90 -15.32 -9.91 -8.71
N ALA A 91 -14.43 -8.92 -8.66
CA ALA A 91 -13.08 -9.07 -8.14
C ALA A 91 -13.09 -9.32 -6.63
N GLN A 92 -14.00 -8.67 -5.88
CA GLN A 92 -14.17 -8.92 -4.44
C GLN A 92 -14.55 -10.38 -4.16
N VAL A 93 -15.42 -11.00 -4.98
CA VAL A 93 -15.80 -12.42 -4.87
C VAL A 93 -14.59 -13.33 -5.08
N LYS A 94 -13.75 -13.05 -6.08
CA LYS A 94 -12.54 -13.83 -6.34
C LYS A 94 -11.52 -13.69 -5.20
N LEU A 95 -11.30 -12.47 -4.71
CA LEU A 95 -10.44 -12.20 -3.56
C LEU A 95 -10.96 -12.88 -2.29
N LEU A 96 -12.26 -12.83 -2.04
CA LEU A 96 -12.90 -13.52 -0.92
C LEU A 96 -12.61 -15.03 -0.95
N ARG A 97 -12.73 -15.66 -2.12
CA ARG A 97 -12.38 -17.07 -2.29
C ARG A 97 -10.92 -17.37 -1.92
N VAL A 98 -9.98 -16.52 -2.34
CA VAL A 98 -8.56 -16.68 -1.97
C VAL A 98 -8.38 -16.59 -0.44
N LEU A 99 -9.02 -15.63 0.20
CA LEU A 99 -8.92 -15.45 1.65
C LEU A 99 -9.54 -16.62 2.45
N GLN A 100 -10.64 -17.21 1.93
CA GLN A 100 -11.34 -18.32 2.58
C GLN A 100 -10.65 -19.66 2.36
N THR A 101 -10.35 -19.99 1.10
CA THR A 101 -9.91 -21.33 0.69
C THR A 101 -8.40 -21.44 0.56
N ARG A 102 -7.69 -20.32 0.53
CA ARG A 102 -6.27 -20.25 0.22
C ARG A 102 -5.93 -20.86 -1.14
N ARG A 103 -6.88 -20.78 -2.08
CA ARG A 103 -6.73 -21.26 -3.45
C ARG A 103 -7.30 -20.24 -4.43
N PHE A 104 -6.70 -20.20 -5.62
CA PHE A 104 -7.15 -19.40 -6.75
C PHE A 104 -6.90 -20.15 -8.06
N GLN A 105 -7.46 -19.63 -9.15
CA GLN A 105 -7.22 -20.13 -10.49
C GLN A 105 -6.70 -18.99 -11.36
N ARG A 106 -5.76 -19.29 -12.24
CA ARG A 106 -5.36 -18.33 -13.28
C ARG A 106 -6.51 -18.12 -14.26
N LEU A 107 -6.55 -16.97 -14.90
CA LEU A 107 -7.46 -16.72 -16.00
C LEU A 107 -7.23 -17.76 -17.12
N GLY A 108 -8.29 -18.41 -17.55
CA GLY A 108 -8.23 -19.46 -18.59
C GLY A 108 -7.77 -20.83 -18.09
N GLU A 109 -7.53 -21.02 -16.79
CA GLU A 109 -7.20 -22.33 -16.18
C GLU A 109 -8.29 -22.80 -15.22
N VAL A 110 -8.50 -24.12 -15.14
CA VAL A 110 -9.40 -24.76 -14.16
C VAL A 110 -8.64 -25.34 -12.97
N GLN A 111 -7.34 -25.52 -13.07
CA GLN A 111 -6.51 -26.07 -12.00
C GLN A 111 -6.33 -25.04 -10.88
N PRO A 112 -6.67 -25.40 -9.62
CA PRO A 112 -6.47 -24.48 -8.50
C PRO A 112 -5.01 -24.44 -8.07
N THR A 113 -4.50 -23.22 -7.87
CA THR A 113 -3.17 -22.96 -7.30
C THR A 113 -3.32 -22.56 -5.83
N ARG A 114 -2.43 -23.00 -4.97
CA ARG A 114 -2.42 -22.65 -3.54
C ARG A 114 -1.78 -21.29 -3.30
N PHE A 115 -2.40 -20.48 -2.46
CA PHE A 115 -1.86 -19.23 -1.96
C PHE A 115 -1.38 -19.41 -0.52
N GLU A 116 -0.12 -19.16 -0.26
CA GLU A 116 0.48 -19.35 1.07
C GLU A 116 0.90 -18.04 1.74
N GLY A 117 0.96 -16.95 0.98
CA GLY A 117 1.38 -15.65 1.46
C GLY A 117 0.40 -14.92 2.38
N LYS A 118 0.72 -13.68 2.70
CA LYS A 118 -0.11 -12.75 3.46
C LYS A 118 -0.80 -11.77 2.50
N VAL A 119 -2.05 -11.41 2.79
CA VAL A 119 -2.74 -10.30 2.13
C VAL A 119 -2.80 -9.13 3.09
N ILE A 120 -2.43 -7.96 2.62
CA ILE A 120 -2.55 -6.69 3.32
C ILE A 120 -3.34 -5.77 2.40
N ALA A 121 -4.37 -5.11 2.90
CA ALA A 121 -5.18 -4.19 2.12
C ALA A 121 -5.20 -2.80 2.75
N ALA A 122 -5.33 -1.78 1.92
CA ALA A 122 -5.48 -0.40 2.36
C ALA A 122 -6.56 0.32 1.56
N THR A 123 -7.18 1.30 2.19
CA THR A 123 -8.13 2.22 1.55
C THR A 123 -8.06 3.59 2.23
N ASN A 124 -8.47 4.62 1.52
CA ASN A 124 -8.71 5.96 2.03
C ASN A 124 -10.20 6.25 2.25
N ARG A 125 -11.11 5.32 1.89
CA ARG A 125 -12.56 5.47 2.03
C ARG A 125 -13.07 4.81 3.31
N ASP A 126 -14.21 5.29 3.80
CA ASP A 126 -14.92 4.63 4.89
C ASP A 126 -15.62 3.37 4.38
N LEU A 127 -15.15 2.21 4.87
CA LEU A 127 -15.69 0.91 4.48
C LEU A 127 -17.15 0.72 4.92
N ALA A 128 -17.58 1.36 6.01
CA ALA A 128 -18.98 1.28 6.45
C ALA A 128 -19.90 2.01 5.45
N GLU A 129 -19.46 3.15 4.93
CA GLU A 129 -20.19 3.88 3.89
C GLU A 129 -20.20 3.13 2.55
N GLU A 130 -19.07 2.52 2.17
CA GLU A 130 -18.99 1.72 0.95
C GLU A 130 -19.90 0.48 1.01
N MET A 131 -20.00 -0.17 2.18
CA MET A 131 -20.93 -1.29 2.40
C MET A 131 -22.39 -0.84 2.33
N LYS A 132 -22.76 0.26 3.00
CA LYS A 132 -24.13 0.81 2.95
C LYS A 132 -24.55 1.15 1.53
N ALA A 133 -23.61 1.64 0.71
CA ALA A 133 -23.83 1.95 -0.69
C ALA A 133 -23.81 0.73 -1.63
N GLY A 134 -23.59 -0.47 -1.11
CA GLY A 134 -23.52 -1.72 -1.89
C GLY A 134 -22.30 -1.87 -2.79
N ARG A 135 -21.30 -1.00 -2.64
CA ARG A 135 -20.05 -1.06 -3.42
C ARG A 135 -19.01 -2.00 -2.83
N PHE A 136 -19.08 -2.26 -1.53
CA PHE A 136 -18.20 -3.19 -0.84
C PHE A 136 -19.01 -4.26 -0.12
N ARG A 137 -18.67 -5.54 -0.33
CA ARG A 137 -19.42 -6.66 0.20
C ARG A 137 -19.12 -6.86 1.68
N GLU A 138 -20.14 -7.11 2.48
CA GLU A 138 -20.00 -7.37 3.92
C GLU A 138 -19.21 -8.65 4.22
N ASP A 139 -19.46 -9.72 3.44
CA ASP A 139 -18.75 -11.00 3.63
C ASP A 139 -17.25 -10.88 3.33
N PHE A 140 -16.89 -10.05 2.35
CA PHE A 140 -15.50 -9.74 2.05
C PHE A 140 -14.86 -8.88 3.16
N TYR A 141 -15.58 -7.88 3.65
CA TYR A 141 -15.13 -7.05 4.77
C TYR A 141 -14.77 -7.89 5.99
N TYR A 142 -15.68 -8.74 6.49
CA TYR A 142 -15.41 -9.56 7.68
C TYR A 142 -14.25 -10.54 7.51
N ARG A 143 -13.96 -10.96 6.29
CA ARG A 143 -12.83 -11.85 6.04
C ARG A 143 -11.51 -11.09 5.90
N LEU A 144 -11.54 -9.88 5.34
CA LEU A 144 -10.36 -9.05 5.12
C LEU A 144 -9.92 -8.34 6.41
N CYS A 145 -10.87 -7.80 7.16
CA CYS A 145 -10.63 -6.92 8.31
C CYS A 145 -10.47 -7.69 9.64
N ALA A 146 -9.71 -8.79 9.64
CA ALA A 146 -9.39 -9.51 10.88
C ALA A 146 -8.56 -8.63 11.86
N ASN A 147 -7.66 -7.80 11.31
CA ASN A 147 -6.89 -6.82 12.05
C ASN A 147 -6.94 -5.49 11.30
N ARG A 148 -7.39 -4.44 11.98
CA ARG A 148 -7.51 -3.10 11.41
C ARG A 148 -6.50 -2.16 12.07
N ILE A 149 -5.76 -1.43 11.24
CA ILE A 149 -4.85 -0.37 11.66
C ILE A 149 -5.28 0.93 10.98
N THR A 150 -5.51 1.96 11.77
CA THR A 150 -5.79 3.31 11.25
C THR A 150 -4.50 4.12 11.32
N THR A 151 -4.08 4.68 10.18
CA THR A 151 -2.95 5.59 10.12
C THR A 151 -3.44 7.01 10.37
N PRO A 152 -2.85 7.76 11.32
CA PRO A 152 -3.28 9.13 11.61
C PRO A 152 -3.01 10.05 10.41
N SER A 153 -3.85 11.04 10.24
CA SER A 153 -3.61 12.15 9.32
C SER A 153 -2.52 13.07 9.85
N LEU A 154 -1.93 13.88 8.98
CA LEU A 154 -0.96 14.91 9.40
C LEU A 154 -1.60 15.92 10.36
N ASP A 155 -2.84 16.30 10.10
CA ASP A 155 -3.62 17.20 10.95
C ASP A 155 -3.80 16.62 12.37
N GLU A 156 -4.16 15.34 12.51
CA GLU A 156 -4.26 14.66 13.80
C GLU A 156 -2.92 14.64 14.54
N ILE A 157 -1.82 14.31 13.86
CA ILE A 157 -0.48 14.29 14.44
C ILE A 157 -0.09 15.68 14.97
N LEU A 158 -0.33 16.73 14.17
CA LEU A 158 0.06 18.08 14.53
C LEU A 158 -0.82 18.69 15.62
N ARG A 159 -2.10 18.28 15.73
CA ARG A 159 -2.96 18.66 16.87
C ARG A 159 -2.50 18.03 18.17
N ASP A 160 -2.12 16.75 18.12
CA ASP A 160 -1.63 16.03 19.30
C ASP A 160 -0.23 16.51 19.72
N SER A 161 0.62 16.82 18.75
CA SER A 161 2.03 17.19 18.97
C SER A 161 2.49 18.26 17.97
N PRO A 162 2.22 19.55 18.21
CA PRO A 162 2.59 20.63 17.29
C PRO A 162 4.09 20.71 16.96
N GLY A 163 4.96 20.28 17.87
CA GLY A 163 6.41 20.24 17.67
C GLY A 163 6.89 19.25 16.62
N GLU A 164 6.04 18.27 16.25
CA GLU A 164 6.38 17.27 15.24
C GLU A 164 6.50 17.85 13.82
N LEU A 165 5.89 19.02 13.56
CA LEU A 165 5.99 19.65 12.24
C LEU A 165 7.46 19.81 11.80
N LYS A 166 8.32 20.32 12.67
CA LYS A 166 9.72 20.55 12.35
C LYS A 166 10.44 19.24 12.05
N HIS A 167 10.25 18.20 12.84
CA HIS A 167 10.85 16.88 12.63
C HIS A 167 10.41 16.25 11.30
N LEU A 168 9.11 16.36 10.97
CA LEU A 168 8.56 15.84 9.72
C LEU A 168 9.10 16.60 8.51
N VAL A 169 9.18 17.93 8.61
CA VAL A 169 9.74 18.77 7.54
C VAL A 169 11.23 18.47 7.35
N GLU A 170 12.00 18.36 8.43
CA GLU A 170 13.42 18.02 8.40
C GLU A 170 13.68 16.63 7.77
N PHE A 171 12.86 15.64 8.13
CA PHE A 171 12.91 14.33 7.50
C PHE A 171 12.65 14.38 5.98
N VAL A 172 11.66 15.17 5.56
CA VAL A 172 11.35 15.36 4.14
C VAL A 172 12.47 16.13 3.43
N ALA A 173 12.98 17.19 4.06
CA ALA A 173 14.07 18.01 3.53
C ALA A 173 15.33 17.18 3.30
N GLY A 174 15.69 16.31 4.25
CA GLY A 174 16.85 15.42 4.12
C GLY A 174 16.73 14.43 2.96
N ARG A 175 15.50 14.04 2.60
CA ARG A 175 15.26 13.17 1.43
C ARG A 175 15.26 13.91 0.10
N VAL A 176 15.01 15.21 0.10
CA VAL A 176 14.87 16.02 -1.13
C VAL A 176 16.17 16.79 -1.45
N ALA A 177 16.82 17.37 -0.41
CA ALA A 177 18.00 18.21 -0.57
C ALA A 177 19.30 17.57 -0.02
N GLY A 178 19.20 16.43 0.65
CA GLY A 178 20.33 15.82 1.34
C GLY A 178 20.43 16.26 2.82
N LEU A 179 21.21 15.51 3.61
CA LEU A 179 21.28 15.70 5.06
C LEU A 179 21.93 17.03 5.44
N ASP A 180 22.89 17.51 4.66
CA ASP A 180 23.64 18.72 4.93
C ASP A 180 22.78 19.99 4.85
N GLU A 181 21.78 20.00 3.98
CA GLU A 181 20.86 21.13 3.80
C GLU A 181 19.52 20.95 4.54
N ALA A 182 19.28 19.78 5.13
CA ALA A 182 17.99 19.41 5.69
C ALA A 182 17.49 20.40 6.75
N SER A 183 18.36 20.79 7.69
CA SER A 183 18.00 21.67 8.81
C SER A 183 17.66 23.08 8.32
N ALA A 184 18.49 23.66 7.45
CA ALA A 184 18.26 25.00 6.91
C ALA A 184 16.97 25.07 6.08
N LEU A 185 16.74 24.07 5.21
CA LEU A 185 15.51 23.96 4.42
C LEU A 185 14.28 23.75 5.33
N ALA A 186 14.43 23.00 6.42
CA ALA A 186 13.35 22.76 7.36
C ALA A 186 12.95 24.04 8.10
N ASP A 187 13.92 24.82 8.57
CA ASP A 187 13.66 26.10 9.25
C ASP A 187 12.91 27.06 8.32
N GLU A 188 13.39 27.22 7.08
CA GLU A 188 12.75 28.08 6.09
C GLU A 188 11.33 27.60 5.74
N THR A 189 11.14 26.29 5.61
CA THR A 189 9.82 25.71 5.32
C THR A 189 8.86 25.91 6.47
N CYS A 190 9.29 25.67 7.70
CA CYS A 190 8.46 25.89 8.88
C CYS A 190 8.06 27.35 9.02
N ASP A 191 8.98 28.27 8.79
CA ASP A 191 8.71 29.71 8.80
C ASP A 191 7.69 30.13 7.73
N TRP A 192 7.81 29.55 6.54
CA TRP A 192 6.83 29.77 5.46
C TRP A 192 5.45 29.22 5.81
N ILE A 193 5.37 27.98 6.32
CA ILE A 193 4.13 27.34 6.76
C ILE A 193 3.44 28.21 7.81
N ASN A 194 4.16 28.60 8.85
CA ASN A 194 3.63 29.42 9.95
C ASN A 194 3.09 30.78 9.46
N ARG A 195 3.79 31.43 8.53
CA ARG A 195 3.40 32.73 7.99
C ARG A 195 2.25 32.69 7.00
N LYS A 196 2.17 31.61 6.17
CA LYS A 196 1.25 31.54 5.02
C LYS A 196 0.02 30.67 5.25
N LEU A 197 0.20 29.57 5.99
CA LEU A 197 -0.88 28.62 6.26
C LEU A 197 -1.47 28.77 7.67
N GLY A 198 -0.62 29.09 8.65
CA GLY A 198 -1.03 29.21 10.05
C GLY A 198 -1.19 27.85 10.76
N SER A 199 -1.47 27.93 12.08
CA SER A 199 -1.57 26.75 12.97
C SER A 199 -2.81 25.88 12.70
N ASP A 200 -3.86 26.47 12.13
CA ASP A 200 -5.17 25.81 11.94
C ASP A 200 -5.32 25.14 10.58
N TYR A 201 -4.25 25.09 9.80
CA TYR A 201 -4.29 24.47 8.49
C TYR A 201 -4.43 22.96 8.57
N THR A 202 -5.44 22.40 7.91
CA THR A 202 -5.90 21.00 8.06
C THR A 202 -5.18 19.97 7.19
N TRP A 203 -4.24 20.40 6.36
CA TRP A 203 -3.43 19.53 5.49
C TRP A 203 -4.25 18.52 4.65
N PRO A 204 -5.15 18.96 3.77
CA PRO A 204 -6.03 18.05 3.00
C PRO A 204 -5.26 17.04 2.14
N GLY A 205 -4.09 17.40 1.62
CA GLY A 205 -3.18 16.52 0.90
C GLY A 205 -2.26 15.69 1.79
N ASN A 206 -2.32 15.90 3.11
CA ASN A 206 -1.54 15.14 4.09
C ASN A 206 -0.02 15.22 3.85
N PHE A 207 0.72 14.16 4.11
CA PHE A 207 2.17 14.10 3.88
C PHE A 207 2.59 14.38 2.42
N ARG A 208 1.71 14.12 1.43
CA ARG A 208 2.01 14.47 0.03
C ARG A 208 2.06 15.97 -0.17
N GLU A 209 1.16 16.69 0.48
CA GLU A 209 1.12 18.14 0.44
C GLU A 209 2.34 18.75 1.17
N LEU A 210 2.68 18.21 2.35
CA LEU A 210 3.90 18.61 3.07
C LEU A 210 5.15 18.41 2.21
N GLN A 211 5.29 17.25 1.57
CA GLN A 211 6.40 16.98 0.66
C GLN A 211 6.45 17.96 -0.53
N GLN A 212 5.30 18.30 -1.09
CA GLN A 212 5.22 19.27 -2.18
C GLN A 212 5.59 20.68 -1.69
N CYS A 213 5.18 21.06 -0.48
CA CYS A 213 5.53 22.33 0.14
C CYS A 213 7.06 22.45 0.27
N VAL A 214 7.73 21.45 0.85
CA VAL A 214 9.20 21.42 0.98
C VAL A 214 9.90 21.54 -0.38
N ARG A 215 9.42 20.79 -1.39
CA ARG A 215 10.00 20.86 -2.75
C ARG A 215 9.81 22.23 -3.39
N ASN A 216 8.64 22.83 -3.24
CA ASN A 216 8.38 24.16 -3.82
C ASN A 216 9.30 25.22 -3.18
N ILE A 217 9.55 25.17 -1.88
CA ILE A 217 10.44 26.09 -1.21
C ILE A 217 11.89 25.90 -1.69
N LEU A 218 12.33 24.63 -1.84
CA LEU A 218 13.67 24.35 -2.38
C LEU A 218 13.87 24.90 -3.80
N ILE A 219 12.84 24.83 -4.66
CA ILE A 219 12.92 25.30 -6.07
C ILE A 219 12.90 26.83 -6.14
N HIS A 220 12.27 27.51 -5.19
CA HIS A 220 12.10 28.97 -5.19
C HIS A 220 13.06 29.71 -4.25
N ARG A 221 14.09 29.04 -3.73
CA ARG A 221 15.25 29.63 -3.05
C ARG A 221 16.12 30.49 -4.01
#